data_9db040f982a994b41ead15af7d12ba0a
#
_entry.id   9db040f982a994b41ead15af7d12ba0a
#
_cell.length_a   1.000
_cell.length_b   1.000
_cell.length_c   1.000
_cell.angle_alpha   90.00
_cell.angle_beta   90.00
_cell.angle_gamma   90.00
#
_symmetry.space_group_name_H-M   'P 1'
#
loop_
_entity.id
_entity.type
_entity.pdbx_description
1 polymer ?
#
loop_
_entity_poly.entity_id
_entity_poly.type
_entity_poly.pdbx_seq_one_letter_code
_entity_poly.pdbx_strand_id
1 'polypeptide(L)'
;DVPAACKKDIIYKLLSINDKFAKTKIYNDFKKNSVIKPFINNLRKGHVLVNGNYSTLCGNPVEMLLHSIGKFTGESIVGIGNVHSLRFKDNVEILGSRSPHVCQGNILIAKNKRNKLVDKYLNISEEIVVVNSIGENLLQRLSGSDFDSDTVMLTDNNILLKAAKKNYKKFLVPTCNVTAKKIKRKYTNEDKCDLDIKTSKNLIGQIVNLSQELNSLLWDLINNNRKDLDLMELYYDICQLDVMSGIRSEERRVG
;
A
#
# COMPACT_ATOMS: atom_id res chain seq x y z
N ASP A 1 -32.78 24.04 -16.78
CA ASP A 1 -32.49 23.87 -15.33
C ASP A 1 -32.01 22.44 -15.09
N VAL A 2 -30.71 22.29 -14.95
CA VAL A 2 -30.13 21.01 -14.54
C VAL A 2 -30.32 20.90 -13.02
N PRO A 3 -31.00 19.85 -12.52
CA PRO A 3 -31.13 19.67 -11.09
C PRO A 3 -29.75 19.55 -10.43
N ALA A 4 -29.56 20.21 -9.30
CA ALA A 4 -28.32 20.14 -8.57
C ALA A 4 -28.11 18.72 -8.04
N ALA A 5 -27.07 18.02 -8.51
CA ALA A 5 -26.80 16.62 -8.16
C ALA A 5 -26.26 16.46 -6.72
N CYS A 6 -25.61 17.51 -6.18
CA CYS A 6 -25.05 17.45 -4.84
C CYS A 6 -24.98 18.84 -4.17
N LYS A 7 -24.67 18.86 -2.87
CA LYS A 7 -24.52 20.09 -2.09
C LYS A 7 -23.52 21.08 -2.69
N LYS A 8 -22.46 20.60 -3.33
CA LYS A 8 -21.43 21.44 -3.96
C LYS A 8 -22.02 22.22 -5.15
N ASP A 9 -22.86 21.57 -5.95
CA ASP A 9 -23.50 22.19 -7.11
C ASP A 9 -24.48 23.30 -6.68
N ILE A 10 -25.20 23.07 -5.58
CA ILE A 10 -26.09 24.10 -4.99
C ILE A 10 -25.29 25.33 -4.56
N ILE A 11 -24.19 25.12 -3.82
CA ILE A 11 -23.31 26.20 -3.37
C ILE A 11 -22.74 26.98 -4.55
N TYR A 12 -22.30 26.26 -5.60
CA TYR A 12 -21.78 26.87 -6.82
C TYR A 12 -22.85 27.73 -7.51
N LYS A 13 -24.07 27.22 -7.69
CA LYS A 13 -25.19 27.97 -8.28
C LYS A 13 -25.53 29.22 -7.46
N LEU A 14 -25.58 29.10 -6.13
CA LEU A 14 -25.88 30.25 -5.27
C LEU A 14 -24.81 31.33 -5.34
N LEU A 15 -23.53 30.95 -5.40
CA LEU A 15 -22.43 31.88 -5.60
C LEU A 15 -22.46 32.55 -6.96
N SER A 16 -22.83 31.83 -8.02
CA SER A 16 -22.94 32.40 -9.38
C SER A 16 -24.09 33.39 -9.54
N ILE A 17 -25.14 33.27 -8.72
CA ILE A 17 -26.26 34.22 -8.68
C ILE A 17 -25.92 35.46 -7.84
N ASN A 18 -25.27 35.25 -6.67
CA ASN A 18 -24.94 36.32 -5.76
C ASN A 18 -23.69 36.02 -4.96
N ASP A 19 -22.60 36.72 -5.23
CA ASP A 19 -21.32 36.58 -4.53
C ASP A 19 -21.37 36.92 -3.04
N LYS A 20 -22.36 37.74 -2.59
CA LYS A 20 -22.59 38.02 -1.17
C LYS A 20 -22.97 36.75 -0.39
N PHE A 21 -23.41 35.69 -1.07
CA PHE A 21 -23.65 34.39 -0.46
C PHE A 21 -22.40 33.86 0.26
N ALA A 22 -21.19 34.21 -0.21
CA ALA A 22 -19.93 33.86 0.45
C ALA A 22 -19.81 34.39 1.91
N LYS A 23 -20.58 35.41 2.29
CA LYS A 23 -20.61 35.97 3.66
C LYS A 23 -21.58 35.21 4.58
N THR A 24 -22.37 34.30 4.07
CA THR A 24 -23.37 33.57 4.86
C THR A 24 -22.73 32.48 5.71
N LYS A 25 -23.39 32.15 6.83
CA LYS A 25 -23.00 31.02 7.69
C LYS A 25 -22.97 29.71 6.90
N ILE A 26 -23.93 29.47 6.04
CA ILE A 26 -24.04 28.25 5.22
C ILE A 26 -22.78 28.06 4.37
N TYR A 27 -22.33 29.11 3.69
CA TYR A 27 -21.10 29.04 2.91
C TYR A 27 -19.85 28.86 3.79
N ASN A 28 -19.75 29.56 4.90
CA ASN A 28 -18.63 29.44 5.81
C ASN A 28 -18.54 28.04 6.44
N ASP A 29 -19.67 27.44 6.80
CA ASP A 29 -19.71 26.06 7.30
C ASP A 29 -19.32 25.06 6.20
N PHE A 30 -19.79 25.27 4.98
CA PHE A 30 -19.35 24.48 3.82
C PHE A 30 -17.84 24.60 3.58
N LYS A 31 -17.31 25.82 3.53
CA LYS A 31 -15.88 26.10 3.37
C LYS A 31 -15.06 25.37 4.44
N LYS A 32 -15.45 25.52 5.70
CA LYS A 32 -14.76 24.89 6.85
C LYS A 32 -14.79 23.37 6.77
N ASN A 33 -15.97 22.79 6.53
CA ASN A 33 -16.15 21.33 6.64
C ASN A 33 -15.83 20.57 5.35
N SER A 34 -16.01 21.19 4.18
CA SER A 34 -15.80 20.51 2.88
C SER A 34 -14.50 20.90 2.16
N VAL A 35 -13.86 22.00 2.58
CA VAL A 35 -12.60 22.46 1.97
C VAL A 35 -11.46 22.46 3.00
N ILE A 36 -11.60 23.26 4.09
CA ILE A 36 -10.49 23.43 5.03
C ILE A 36 -10.14 22.11 5.73
N LYS A 37 -11.14 21.44 6.33
CA LYS A 37 -10.87 20.20 7.06
C LYS A 37 -10.32 19.08 6.17
N PRO A 38 -10.99 18.69 5.05
CA PRO A 38 -10.55 17.54 4.27
C PRO A 38 -9.29 17.83 3.42
N PHE A 39 -9.11 19.05 2.89
CA PHE A 39 -7.97 19.36 2.04
C PHE A 39 -6.79 19.96 2.81
N ILE A 40 -6.98 21.11 3.47
CA ILE A 40 -5.86 21.85 4.09
C ILE A 40 -5.25 21.03 5.23
N ASN A 41 -6.08 20.45 6.10
CA ASN A 41 -5.59 19.67 7.22
C ASN A 41 -4.93 18.35 6.76
N ASN A 42 -5.42 17.74 5.69
CA ASN A 42 -4.79 16.56 5.11
C ASN A 42 -3.45 16.90 4.45
N LEU A 43 -3.39 18.00 3.67
CA LEU A 43 -2.14 18.45 3.07
C LEU A 43 -1.07 18.77 4.12
N ARG A 44 -1.46 19.39 5.24
CA ARG A 44 -0.55 19.64 6.38
C ARG A 44 -0.01 18.36 7.01
N LYS A 45 -0.74 17.25 6.89
CA LYS A 45 -0.30 15.93 7.36
C LYS A 45 0.49 15.15 6.28
N GLY A 46 0.80 15.78 5.15
CA GLY A 46 1.51 15.14 4.04
C GLY A 46 0.63 14.30 3.11
N HIS A 47 -0.70 14.34 3.27
CA HIS A 47 -1.61 13.63 2.37
C HIS A 47 -1.82 14.45 1.09
N VAL A 48 -1.17 14.04 0.02
CA VAL A 48 -1.24 14.70 -1.29
C VAL A 48 -2.07 13.85 -2.24
N LEU A 49 -2.97 14.50 -3.00
CA LEU A 49 -3.72 13.84 -4.07
C LEU A 49 -2.81 13.62 -5.29
N VAL A 50 -2.75 12.38 -5.74
CA VAL A 50 -2.04 11.99 -6.97
C VAL A 50 -2.99 11.22 -7.89
N ASN A 51 -2.69 11.21 -9.19
CA ASN A 51 -3.39 10.32 -10.11
C ASN A 51 -2.99 8.87 -9.80
N GLY A 52 -3.96 8.04 -9.49
CA GLY A 52 -3.75 6.66 -9.09
C GLY A 52 -5.00 6.07 -8.44
N ASN A 53 -4.86 4.91 -7.86
CA ASN A 53 -5.92 4.27 -7.09
C ASN A 53 -5.34 3.34 -6.02
N TYR A 54 -6.20 2.86 -5.13
CA TYR A 54 -5.94 1.72 -4.27
C TYR A 54 -6.51 0.49 -4.95
N SER A 55 -5.65 -0.43 -5.37
CA SER A 55 -6.05 -1.68 -6.02
C SER A 55 -5.88 -2.85 -5.07
N THR A 56 -6.84 -3.76 -5.07
CA THR A 56 -6.73 -5.03 -4.35
C THR A 56 -5.74 -5.94 -5.08
N LEU A 57 -4.81 -6.51 -4.34
CA LEU A 57 -3.85 -7.47 -4.86
C LEU A 57 -4.54 -8.79 -5.19
N CYS A 58 -4.30 -9.28 -6.38
CA CYS A 58 -4.77 -10.58 -6.83
C CYS A 58 -3.59 -11.38 -7.38
N GLY A 59 -3.37 -12.60 -6.87
CA GLY A 59 -2.54 -13.59 -7.53
C GLY A 59 -3.10 -13.89 -8.93
N ASN A 60 -2.37 -14.56 -9.77
CA ASN A 60 -2.84 -14.80 -11.11
C ASN A 60 -3.84 -15.99 -11.18
N PRO A 61 -5.16 -15.76 -11.28
CA PRO A 61 -6.14 -16.83 -11.26
C PRO A 61 -6.08 -17.71 -12.51
N VAL A 62 -5.54 -17.20 -13.63
CA VAL A 62 -5.34 -18.01 -14.85
C VAL A 62 -4.24 -19.04 -14.63
N GLU A 63 -3.16 -18.67 -13.94
CA GLU A 63 -2.09 -19.61 -13.56
C GLU A 63 -2.61 -20.69 -12.61
N MET A 64 -3.44 -20.31 -11.64
CA MET A 64 -4.10 -21.25 -10.74
C MET A 64 -4.99 -22.24 -11.50
N LEU A 65 -5.75 -21.75 -12.49
CA LEU A 65 -6.55 -22.60 -13.36
C LEU A 65 -5.68 -23.54 -14.19
N LEU A 66 -4.61 -23.03 -14.81
CA LEU A 66 -3.67 -23.85 -15.56
C LEU A 66 -3.01 -24.92 -14.69
N HIS A 67 -2.67 -24.59 -13.45
CA HIS A 67 -2.14 -25.55 -12.50
C HIS A 67 -3.17 -26.66 -12.16
N SER A 68 -4.42 -26.29 -11.93
CA SER A 68 -5.48 -27.27 -11.59
C SER A 68 -5.76 -28.28 -12.69
N ILE A 69 -5.52 -27.92 -13.96
CA ILE A 69 -5.69 -28.82 -15.13
C ILE A 69 -4.37 -29.44 -15.62
N GLY A 70 -3.28 -29.29 -14.84
CA GLY A 70 -1.97 -29.86 -15.15
C GLY A 70 -1.26 -29.24 -16.36
N LYS A 71 -1.62 -28.00 -16.75
CA LYS A 71 -1.03 -27.28 -17.91
C LYS A 71 -0.14 -26.10 -17.51
N PHE A 72 0.11 -25.92 -16.23
CA PHE A 72 1.00 -24.85 -15.76
C PHE A 72 2.46 -25.23 -15.97
N THR A 73 3.22 -24.35 -16.61
CA THR A 73 4.62 -24.56 -16.98
C THR A 73 5.63 -24.12 -15.91
N GLY A 74 5.16 -23.52 -14.81
CA GLY A 74 6.03 -22.91 -13.78
C GLY A 74 6.41 -21.47 -14.07
N GLU A 75 6.04 -20.92 -15.23
CA GLU A 75 6.32 -19.53 -15.61
C GLU A 75 5.07 -18.66 -15.49
N SER A 76 5.28 -17.42 -15.03
CA SER A 76 4.18 -16.47 -14.94
C SER A 76 3.77 -15.94 -16.31
N ILE A 77 2.45 -15.97 -16.59
CA ILE A 77 1.91 -15.38 -17.82
C ILE A 77 1.89 -13.85 -17.80
N VAL A 78 2.00 -13.22 -16.64
CA VAL A 78 2.15 -11.76 -16.50
C VAL A 78 3.63 -11.38 -16.66
N GLY A 79 4.53 -12.25 -16.18
CA GLY A 79 5.99 -12.09 -16.25
C GLY A 79 6.57 -11.21 -15.17
N ILE A 80 7.88 -11.37 -14.94
CA ILE A 80 8.64 -10.66 -13.91
C ILE A 80 8.63 -9.15 -14.18
N GLY A 81 8.41 -8.36 -13.12
CA GLY A 81 8.39 -6.90 -13.18
C GLY A 81 7.16 -6.32 -13.88
N ASN A 82 6.17 -7.15 -14.19
CA ASN A 82 4.93 -6.70 -14.79
C ASN A 82 3.75 -6.93 -13.85
N VAL A 83 2.71 -6.12 -14.06
CA VAL A 83 1.39 -6.29 -13.44
C VAL A 83 0.32 -6.12 -14.52
N HIS A 84 -0.90 -6.60 -14.24
CA HIS A 84 -2.04 -6.37 -15.12
C HIS A 84 -3.11 -5.61 -14.36
N SER A 85 -3.40 -4.40 -14.81
CA SER A 85 -4.45 -3.53 -14.28
C SER A 85 -5.23 -2.88 -15.41
N LEU A 86 -6.55 -2.77 -15.25
CA LEU A 86 -7.41 -2.06 -16.19
C LEU A 86 -7.35 -0.55 -16.04
N ARG A 87 -6.92 -0.07 -14.86
CA ARG A 87 -6.86 1.36 -14.52
C ARG A 87 -5.84 2.13 -15.33
N PHE A 88 -4.72 1.52 -15.66
CA PHE A 88 -3.61 2.17 -16.35
C PHE A 88 -3.51 1.72 -17.81
N LYS A 89 -2.96 2.59 -18.64
CA LYS A 89 -2.69 2.26 -20.05
C LYS A 89 -1.69 1.10 -20.15
N ASP A 90 -1.80 0.34 -21.23
CA ASP A 90 -0.84 -0.73 -21.52
C ASP A 90 0.58 -0.18 -21.70
N ASN A 91 1.57 -0.94 -21.26
CA ASN A 91 3.00 -0.60 -21.34
C ASN A 91 3.47 0.64 -20.54
N VAL A 92 2.65 1.19 -19.66
CA VAL A 92 3.03 2.30 -18.76
C VAL A 92 3.70 1.75 -17.51
N GLU A 93 4.76 2.42 -17.04
CA GLU A 93 5.36 2.15 -15.74
C GLU A 93 4.50 2.72 -14.62
N ILE A 94 4.35 1.97 -13.56
CA ILE A 94 3.60 2.37 -12.37
C ILE A 94 4.44 2.16 -11.12
N LEU A 95 4.22 3.03 -10.16
CA LEU A 95 4.74 2.93 -8.80
C LEU A 95 3.68 2.30 -7.91
N GLY A 96 4.07 1.27 -7.16
CA GLY A 96 3.26 0.66 -6.13
C GLY A 96 3.86 0.88 -4.74
N SER A 97 3.00 1.17 -3.77
CA SER A 97 3.36 1.26 -2.37
C SER A 97 2.21 0.78 -1.48
N ARG A 98 2.54 0.08 -0.41
CA ARG A 98 1.58 -0.40 0.58
C ARG A 98 1.91 0.14 1.96
N SER A 99 0.89 0.48 2.75
CA SER A 99 1.05 0.79 4.17
C SER A 99 0.99 -0.48 5.03
N PRO A 100 1.82 -0.58 6.06
CA PRO A 100 2.84 0.39 6.48
C PRO A 100 4.08 0.35 5.56
N HIS A 101 4.62 1.52 5.21
CA HIS A 101 5.90 1.63 4.50
C HIS A 101 7.01 1.68 5.55
N VAL A 102 7.63 0.54 5.85
CA VAL A 102 8.56 0.38 6.98
C VAL A 102 9.99 0.70 6.57
N CYS A 103 10.49 0.10 5.51
CA CYS A 103 11.86 0.31 5.04
C CYS A 103 11.92 0.91 3.64
N GLN A 104 13.10 1.42 3.26
CA GLN A 104 13.33 2.08 1.96
C GLN A 104 13.16 1.14 0.76
N GLY A 105 13.29 -0.17 0.97
CA GLY A 105 13.11 -1.19 -0.05
C GLY A 105 11.64 -1.49 -0.40
N ASN A 106 10.69 -1.06 0.43
CA ASN A 106 9.26 -1.34 0.26
C ASN A 106 8.60 -0.50 -0.84
N ILE A 107 9.21 -0.46 -2.02
CA ILE A 107 8.73 0.23 -3.21
C ILE A 107 8.69 -0.74 -4.37
N LEU A 108 7.56 -0.79 -5.08
CA LEU A 108 7.40 -1.53 -6.33
C LEU A 108 7.44 -0.57 -7.51
N ILE A 109 8.27 -0.85 -8.50
CA ILE A 109 8.14 -0.29 -9.85
C ILE A 109 7.87 -1.46 -10.78
N ALA A 110 6.73 -1.41 -11.46
CA ALA A 110 6.30 -2.44 -12.39
C ALA A 110 5.79 -1.81 -13.68
N LYS A 111 5.76 -2.61 -14.74
CA LYS A 111 5.17 -2.20 -16.01
C LYS A 111 3.75 -2.76 -16.10
N ASN A 112 2.76 -1.91 -16.33
CA ASN A 112 1.42 -2.40 -16.63
C ASN A 112 1.43 -3.07 -18.00
N LYS A 113 1.19 -4.37 -18.03
CA LYS A 113 1.15 -5.15 -19.27
C LYS A 113 -0.15 -5.94 -19.33
N ARG A 114 -1.03 -5.53 -20.24
CA ARG A 114 -2.32 -6.19 -20.44
C ARG A 114 -2.11 -7.63 -20.90
N ASN A 115 -2.79 -8.55 -20.25
CA ASN A 115 -2.75 -9.97 -20.60
C ASN A 115 -4.10 -10.43 -21.15
N LYS A 116 -4.11 -10.91 -22.40
CA LYS A 116 -5.33 -11.31 -23.10
C LYS A 116 -6.07 -12.49 -22.45
N LEU A 117 -5.37 -13.36 -21.74
CA LEU A 117 -6.01 -14.48 -21.05
C LEU A 117 -6.74 -14.00 -19.80
N VAL A 118 -6.13 -13.06 -19.06
CA VAL A 118 -6.77 -12.41 -17.91
C VAL A 118 -8.02 -11.67 -18.38
N ASP A 119 -7.90 -10.84 -19.43
CA ASP A 119 -9.05 -10.11 -20.01
C ASP A 119 -10.16 -11.02 -20.50
N LYS A 120 -9.81 -12.20 -21.05
CA LYS A 120 -10.77 -13.13 -21.63
C LYS A 120 -11.55 -13.95 -20.59
N TYR A 121 -10.87 -14.38 -19.54
CA TYR A 121 -11.44 -15.34 -18.59
C TYR A 121 -11.86 -14.72 -17.26
N LEU A 122 -11.42 -13.52 -16.96
CA LEU A 122 -11.70 -12.84 -15.71
C LEU A 122 -12.36 -11.48 -15.94
N ASN A 123 -13.48 -11.27 -15.29
CA ASN A 123 -14.17 -9.97 -15.32
C ASN A 123 -13.69 -9.13 -14.11
N ILE A 124 -12.42 -8.72 -14.13
CA ILE A 124 -11.85 -7.87 -13.08
C ILE A 124 -12.27 -6.41 -13.27
N SER A 125 -12.35 -5.67 -12.17
CA SER A 125 -12.59 -4.23 -12.19
C SER A 125 -11.28 -3.44 -12.25
N GLU A 126 -11.36 -2.12 -12.43
CA GLU A 126 -10.22 -1.21 -12.36
C GLU A 126 -9.55 -1.19 -10.97
N GLU A 127 -10.25 -1.66 -9.93
CA GLU A 127 -9.81 -1.69 -8.55
C GLU A 127 -9.01 -2.97 -8.21
N ILE A 128 -8.77 -3.84 -9.18
CA ILE A 128 -8.01 -5.08 -9.01
C ILE A 128 -6.73 -5.00 -9.84
N VAL A 129 -5.62 -5.41 -9.23
CA VAL A 129 -4.35 -5.59 -9.91
C VAL A 129 -3.91 -7.05 -9.81
N VAL A 130 -3.70 -7.69 -10.96
CA VAL A 130 -3.13 -9.04 -11.02
C VAL A 130 -1.62 -8.91 -11.07
N VAL A 131 -0.95 -9.57 -10.13
CA VAL A 131 0.49 -9.47 -9.93
C VAL A 131 1.17 -10.83 -10.13
N ASN A 132 2.46 -10.78 -10.47
CA ASN A 132 3.31 -11.95 -10.46
C ASN A 132 4.04 -12.07 -9.12
N SER A 133 4.06 -13.27 -8.55
CA SER A 133 4.88 -13.62 -7.38
C SER A 133 5.84 -14.78 -7.65
N ILE A 134 5.95 -15.22 -8.93
CA ILE A 134 6.81 -16.32 -9.35
C ILE A 134 8.14 -15.73 -9.81
N GLY A 135 9.23 -16.16 -9.17
CA GLY A 135 10.58 -15.71 -9.51
C GLY A 135 10.93 -14.27 -9.12
N GLU A 136 10.07 -13.62 -8.32
CA GLU A 136 10.32 -12.28 -7.77
C GLU A 136 9.74 -12.09 -6.36
N ASN A 137 10.37 -11.21 -5.59
CA ASN A 137 10.01 -10.92 -4.20
C ASN A 137 9.01 -9.74 -4.12
N LEU A 138 7.87 -9.84 -4.81
CA LEU A 138 6.91 -8.74 -4.89
C LEU A 138 6.17 -8.54 -3.57
N LEU A 139 5.73 -9.61 -2.92
CA LEU A 139 4.93 -9.53 -1.71
C LEU A 139 5.70 -8.89 -0.54
N GLN A 140 6.97 -9.28 -0.32
CA GLN A 140 7.81 -8.64 0.70
C GLN A 140 8.16 -7.20 0.34
N ARG A 141 8.36 -6.91 -0.95
CA ARG A 141 8.55 -5.54 -1.44
C ARG A 141 7.34 -4.64 -1.16
N LEU A 142 6.17 -5.22 -1.07
CA LEU A 142 4.93 -4.58 -0.64
C LEU A 142 4.64 -4.80 0.85
N SER A 143 5.68 -4.75 1.68
CA SER A 143 5.60 -4.83 3.15
C SER A 143 4.93 -6.11 3.65
N GLY A 144 5.33 -7.26 3.09
CA GLY A 144 4.78 -8.56 3.47
C GLY A 144 3.29 -8.69 3.15
N SER A 145 2.87 -8.17 2.00
CA SER A 145 1.48 -8.31 1.53
C SER A 145 1.12 -9.75 1.22
N ASP A 146 -0.16 -10.03 1.22
CA ASP A 146 -0.73 -11.31 0.77
C ASP A 146 -2.02 -11.11 -0.04
N PHE A 147 -2.70 -12.19 -0.38
CA PHE A 147 -3.90 -12.17 -1.22
C PHE A 147 -5.20 -12.30 -0.43
N ASP A 148 -5.21 -11.89 0.84
CA ASP A 148 -6.39 -11.90 1.71
C ASP A 148 -7.21 -10.60 1.66
N SER A 149 -7.13 -9.86 0.58
CA SER A 149 -7.71 -8.53 0.32
C SER A 149 -6.78 -7.36 0.60
N ASP A 150 -5.47 -7.61 0.68
CA ASP A 150 -4.49 -6.54 0.78
C ASP A 150 -4.59 -5.59 -0.41
N THR A 151 -4.43 -4.30 -0.13
CA THR A 151 -4.50 -3.24 -1.12
C THR A 151 -3.17 -2.55 -1.30
N VAL A 152 -2.89 -2.13 -2.52
CA VAL A 152 -1.70 -1.36 -2.90
C VAL A 152 -2.11 -0.05 -3.55
N MET A 153 -1.46 1.03 -3.16
CA MET A 153 -1.56 2.30 -3.86
C MET A 153 -0.74 2.22 -5.14
N LEU A 154 -1.38 2.43 -6.29
CA LEU A 154 -0.75 2.45 -7.61
C LEU A 154 -0.86 3.85 -8.22
N THR A 155 0.21 4.33 -8.83
CA THR A 155 0.23 5.62 -9.53
C THR A 155 1.21 5.63 -10.70
N ASP A 156 0.86 6.33 -11.76
CA ASP A 156 1.72 6.64 -12.90
C ASP A 156 2.32 8.05 -12.84
N ASN A 157 2.28 8.69 -11.66
CA ASN A 157 2.81 10.04 -11.48
C ASN A 157 4.30 10.10 -11.76
N ASN A 158 4.69 10.88 -12.77
CA ASN A 158 6.06 10.98 -13.25
C ASN A 158 7.07 11.48 -12.21
N ILE A 159 6.65 12.37 -11.30
CA ILE A 159 7.52 12.92 -10.26
C ILE A 159 7.87 11.82 -9.26
N LEU A 160 6.84 11.08 -8.79
CA LEU A 160 7.00 9.98 -7.86
C LEU A 160 7.79 8.83 -8.50
N LEU A 161 7.52 8.48 -9.75
CA LEU A 161 8.28 7.46 -10.48
C LEU A 161 9.76 7.84 -10.62
N LYS A 162 10.08 9.10 -10.96
CA LYS A 162 11.46 9.58 -11.03
C LYS A 162 12.17 9.50 -9.68
N ALA A 163 11.49 9.87 -8.59
CA ALA A 163 12.04 9.78 -7.25
C ALA A 163 12.29 8.31 -6.85
N ALA A 164 11.31 7.44 -7.08
CA ALA A 164 11.42 6.01 -6.79
C ALA A 164 12.54 5.33 -7.57
N LYS A 165 12.70 5.63 -8.87
CA LYS A 165 13.77 5.08 -9.72
C LYS A 165 15.18 5.39 -9.23
N LYS A 166 15.39 6.54 -8.56
CA LYS A 166 16.70 6.87 -7.98
C LYS A 166 17.15 5.87 -6.92
N ASN A 167 16.20 5.26 -6.23
CA ASN A 167 16.44 4.37 -5.09
C ASN A 167 16.02 2.92 -5.33
N TYR A 168 15.30 2.64 -6.41
CA TYR A 168 14.80 1.31 -6.73
C TYR A 168 15.94 0.29 -6.85
N LYS A 169 15.79 -0.85 -6.18
CA LYS A 169 16.78 -1.94 -6.10
C LYS A 169 18.12 -1.58 -5.44
N LYS A 170 18.26 -0.41 -4.82
CA LYS A 170 19.47 -0.03 -4.07
C LYS A 170 19.41 -0.43 -2.61
N PHE A 171 18.22 -0.61 -2.07
CA PHE A 171 17.99 -0.96 -0.67
C PHE A 171 17.53 -2.42 -0.56
N LEU A 172 17.80 -3.01 0.59
CA LEU A 172 17.32 -4.34 0.93
C LEU A 172 15.79 -4.37 0.98
N VAL A 173 15.25 -5.52 0.64
CA VAL A 173 13.85 -5.86 0.90
C VAL A 173 13.87 -6.93 1.97
N PRO A 174 13.67 -6.57 3.24
CA PRO A 174 13.66 -7.53 4.33
C PRO A 174 12.62 -8.61 4.09
N THR A 175 12.99 -9.85 4.38
CA THR A 175 12.13 -11.01 4.18
C THR A 175 11.92 -11.70 5.52
N CYS A 176 10.67 -11.86 5.91
CA CYS A 176 10.30 -12.57 7.12
C CYS A 176 9.99 -14.03 6.78
N ASN A 177 10.83 -14.95 7.27
CA ASN A 177 10.59 -16.38 7.19
C ASN A 177 10.37 -16.93 8.60
N VAL A 178 9.12 -17.15 8.97
CA VAL A 178 8.77 -17.71 10.28
C VAL A 178 8.48 -19.19 10.13
N THR A 179 9.26 -20.02 10.86
CA THR A 179 8.95 -21.43 11.02
C THR A 179 8.15 -21.60 12.31
N ALA A 180 6.83 -21.59 12.20
CA ALA A 180 5.95 -21.75 13.34
C ALA A 180 5.90 -23.21 13.83
N LYS A 181 6.07 -23.42 15.14
CA LYS A 181 5.75 -24.69 15.77
C LYS A 181 4.26 -24.75 16.06
N LYS A 182 3.54 -25.65 15.41
CA LYS A 182 2.11 -25.84 15.66
C LYS A 182 1.89 -26.37 17.07
N ILE A 183 1.28 -25.59 17.94
CA ILE A 183 0.87 -25.97 19.28
C ILE A 183 -0.63 -26.30 19.22
N LYS A 184 -0.98 -27.56 19.47
CA LYS A 184 -2.39 -27.96 19.55
C LYS A 184 -2.98 -27.45 20.87
N ARG A 185 -4.08 -26.71 20.79
CA ARG A 185 -4.87 -26.23 21.92
C ARG A 185 -6.25 -26.88 21.90
N LYS A 186 -6.87 -26.99 23.05
CA LYS A 186 -8.27 -27.41 23.15
C LYS A 186 -9.18 -26.21 22.85
N TYR A 187 -10.35 -26.48 22.31
CA TYR A 187 -11.32 -25.43 22.01
C TYR A 187 -12.18 -25.12 23.24
N THR A 188 -11.53 -24.78 24.37
CA THR A 188 -12.15 -24.38 25.63
C THR A 188 -12.14 -22.87 25.78
N ASN A 189 -12.96 -22.33 26.68
CA ASN A 189 -12.99 -20.89 26.93
C ASN A 189 -11.68 -20.40 27.57
N GLU A 190 -11.08 -21.21 28.42
CA GLU A 190 -9.81 -20.94 29.08
C GLU A 190 -8.68 -20.81 28.05
N ASP A 191 -8.55 -21.79 27.14
CA ASP A 191 -7.54 -21.76 26.07
C ASP A 191 -7.74 -20.59 25.11
N LYS A 192 -8.99 -20.20 24.81
CA LYS A 192 -9.31 -19.02 24.02
C LYS A 192 -8.90 -17.73 24.72
N CYS A 193 -9.25 -17.59 26.01
CA CYS A 193 -8.87 -16.41 26.80
C CYS A 193 -7.33 -16.29 26.92
N ASP A 194 -6.62 -17.42 27.17
CA ASP A 194 -5.16 -17.40 27.21
C ASP A 194 -4.56 -16.95 25.86
N LEU A 195 -5.13 -17.42 24.75
CA LEU A 195 -4.72 -16.99 23.41
C LEU A 195 -4.97 -15.51 23.20
N ASP A 196 -6.18 -15.02 23.51
CA ASP A 196 -6.54 -13.62 23.37
C ASP A 196 -5.64 -12.69 24.19
N ILE A 197 -5.30 -13.09 25.43
CA ILE A 197 -4.36 -12.34 26.27
C ILE A 197 -2.97 -12.29 25.65
N LYS A 198 -2.47 -13.41 25.11
CA LYS A 198 -1.15 -13.49 24.48
C LYS A 198 -1.06 -12.70 23.17
N THR A 199 -2.14 -12.71 22.39
CA THR A 199 -2.18 -12.02 21.09
C THR A 199 -2.66 -10.57 21.18
N SER A 200 -3.25 -10.15 22.31
CA SER A 200 -3.77 -8.79 22.51
C SER A 200 -2.70 -7.70 22.56
N LYS A 201 -1.46 -8.05 22.92
CA LYS A 201 -0.33 -7.10 22.94
C LYS A 201 0.12 -6.81 21.51
N ASN A 202 -0.61 -5.92 20.84
CA ASN A 202 -0.27 -5.49 19.48
C ASN A 202 0.93 -4.55 19.50
N LEU A 203 2.13 -5.07 19.32
CA LEU A 203 3.37 -4.29 19.21
C LEU A 203 3.63 -3.78 17.79
N ILE A 204 2.87 -4.22 16.78
CA ILE A 204 3.09 -3.85 15.37
C ILE A 204 3.06 -2.33 15.20
N GLY A 205 2.06 -1.65 15.79
CA GLY A 205 1.97 -0.20 15.71
C GLY A 205 3.17 0.52 16.33
N GLN A 206 3.70 0.02 17.44
CA GLN A 206 4.90 0.59 18.07
C GLN A 206 6.15 0.37 17.21
N ILE A 207 6.32 -0.83 16.66
CA ILE A 207 7.43 -1.17 15.75
C ILE A 207 7.39 -0.27 14.51
N VAL A 208 6.22 -0.12 13.87
CA VAL A 208 6.05 0.72 12.69
C VAL A 208 6.34 2.18 13.00
N ASN A 209 5.83 2.71 14.11
CA ASN A 209 6.09 4.10 14.51
C ASN A 209 7.59 4.34 14.75
N LEU A 210 8.25 3.44 15.50
CA LEU A 210 9.69 3.54 15.73
C LEU A 210 10.47 3.49 14.40
N SER A 211 10.12 2.59 13.50
CA SER A 211 10.75 2.51 12.19
C SER A 211 10.57 3.81 11.37
N GLN A 212 9.41 4.43 11.42
CA GLN A 212 9.16 5.71 10.73
C GLN A 212 9.96 6.86 11.35
N GLU A 213 10.12 6.89 12.66
CA GLU A 213 10.97 7.86 13.35
C GLU A 213 12.44 7.70 12.94
N LEU A 214 12.96 6.45 12.95
CA LEU A 214 14.33 6.15 12.52
C LEU A 214 14.54 6.46 11.04
N ASN A 215 13.57 6.17 10.18
CA ASN A 215 13.61 6.57 8.77
C ASN A 215 13.70 8.09 8.59
N SER A 216 12.92 8.83 9.36
CA SER A 216 12.96 10.31 9.33
C SER A 216 14.31 10.83 9.78
N LEU A 217 14.86 10.27 10.84
CA LEU A 217 16.20 10.60 11.34
C LEU A 217 17.29 10.28 10.30
N LEU A 218 17.25 9.09 9.69
CA LEU A 218 18.21 8.66 8.67
C LEU A 218 18.25 9.66 7.50
N TRP A 219 17.08 10.06 6.98
CA TRP A 219 17.02 11.02 5.89
C TRP A 219 17.41 12.44 6.31
N ASP A 220 17.15 12.84 7.55
CA ASP A 220 17.63 14.11 8.09
C ASP A 220 19.17 14.14 8.14
N LEU A 221 19.80 13.08 8.64
CA LEU A 221 21.25 12.93 8.68
C LEU A 221 21.89 12.97 7.28
N ILE A 222 21.29 12.25 6.31
CA ILE A 222 21.77 12.24 4.93
C ILE A 222 21.64 13.63 4.29
N ASN A 223 20.49 14.27 4.42
CA ASN A 223 20.21 15.55 3.76
C ASN A 223 21.05 16.71 4.34
N ASN A 224 21.38 16.65 5.62
CA ASN A 224 22.16 17.65 6.31
C ASN A 224 23.66 17.30 6.40
N ASN A 225 24.10 16.22 5.74
CA ASN A 225 25.48 15.70 5.77
C ASN A 225 26.03 15.52 7.21
N ARG A 226 25.16 15.14 8.13
CA ARG A 226 25.53 14.89 9.53
C ARG A 226 26.26 13.54 9.63
N LYS A 227 27.27 13.47 10.53
CA LYS A 227 28.08 12.27 10.75
C LYS A 227 28.14 11.87 12.23
N ASP A 228 27.21 12.35 13.00
CA ASP A 228 27.11 12.10 14.44
C ASP A 228 26.56 10.70 14.78
N LEU A 229 25.98 10.01 13.80
CA LEU A 229 25.51 8.64 13.93
C LEU A 229 25.99 7.78 12.75
N ASP A 230 26.11 6.47 12.99
CA ASP A 230 26.39 5.53 11.91
C ASP A 230 25.11 5.29 11.07
N LEU A 231 25.15 5.79 9.83
CA LEU A 231 24.02 5.67 8.90
C LEU A 231 23.72 4.21 8.53
N MET A 232 24.75 3.35 8.51
CA MET A 232 24.57 1.93 8.15
C MET A 232 23.94 1.16 9.30
N GLU A 233 24.35 1.42 10.54
CA GLU A 233 23.75 0.83 11.74
C GLU A 233 22.27 1.22 11.81
N LEU A 234 21.96 2.51 11.69
CA LEU A 234 20.58 3.00 11.69
C LEU A 234 19.72 2.39 10.57
N TYR A 235 20.30 2.20 9.38
CA TYR A 235 19.63 1.55 8.28
C TYR A 235 19.34 0.06 8.57
N TYR A 236 20.27 -0.66 9.17
CA TYR A 236 20.05 -2.05 9.57
C TYR A 236 19.02 -2.18 10.67
N ASP A 237 18.97 -1.26 11.63
CA ASP A 237 17.92 -1.23 12.65
C ASP A 237 16.52 -1.09 12.03
N ILE A 238 16.38 -0.23 11.02
CA ILE A 238 15.11 -0.09 10.28
C ILE A 238 14.74 -1.41 9.57
N CYS A 239 15.70 -2.09 8.96
CA CYS A 239 15.46 -3.38 8.32
C CYS A 239 15.08 -4.47 9.34
N GLN A 240 15.69 -4.47 10.53
CA GLN A 240 15.32 -5.41 11.61
C GLN A 240 13.90 -5.15 12.11
N LEU A 241 13.50 -3.89 12.25
CA LEU A 241 12.13 -3.53 12.64
C LEU A 241 11.11 -3.99 11.59
N ASP A 242 11.45 -3.95 10.29
CA ASP A 242 10.58 -4.48 9.24
C ASP A 242 10.38 -6.00 9.39
N VAL A 243 11.45 -6.75 9.61
CA VAL A 243 11.38 -8.19 9.89
C VAL A 243 10.56 -8.46 11.17
N MET A 244 10.80 -7.70 12.25
CA MET A 244 10.04 -7.85 13.50
C MET A 244 8.54 -7.56 13.31
N SER A 245 8.19 -6.58 12.48
CA SER A 245 6.80 -6.30 12.12
C SER A 245 6.15 -7.51 11.43
N GLY A 246 6.86 -8.13 10.49
CA GLY A 246 6.42 -9.36 9.82
C GLY A 246 6.25 -10.54 10.78
N ILE A 247 7.21 -10.78 11.66
CA ILE A 247 7.12 -11.84 12.69
C ILE A 247 5.87 -11.66 13.56
N ARG A 248 5.62 -10.44 14.04
CA ARG A 248 4.44 -10.16 14.87
C ARG A 248 3.12 -10.29 14.12
N SER A 249 3.12 -10.00 12.83
CA SER A 249 1.96 -10.26 11.97
C SER A 249 1.67 -11.75 11.85
N GLU A 250 2.69 -12.55 11.60
CA GLU A 250 2.55 -14.02 11.50
C GLU A 250 2.18 -14.67 12.84
N GLU A 251 2.73 -14.21 13.97
CA GLU A 251 2.34 -14.69 15.29
C GLU A 251 0.84 -14.55 15.57
N ARG A 252 0.19 -13.51 15.04
CA ARG A 252 -1.26 -13.33 15.15
C ARG A 252 -2.06 -14.30 14.28
N ARG A 253 -1.48 -14.79 13.17
CA ARG A 253 -2.14 -15.75 12.26
C ARG A 253 -2.03 -17.19 12.74
N VAL A 254 -0.95 -17.52 13.44
CA VAL A 254 -0.64 -18.88 13.87
C VAL A 254 -1.12 -19.17 15.30
N GLY A 255 -1.45 -18.16 16.09
CA GLY A 255 -2.07 -18.24 17.42
C GLY A 255 -3.54 -18.58 17.35
#